data_5a3deeda4dde115bf5633252af2ccb03
#
_entry.id   5a3deeda4dde115bf5633252af2ccb03
#
_cell.length_a   1.000
_cell.length_b   1.000
_cell.length_c   1.000
_cell.angle_alpha   90.00
_cell.angle_beta   90.00
_cell.angle_gamma   90.00
#
_symmetry.space_group_name_H-M   'P 1'
#
loop_
_entity.id
_entity.type
_entity.pdbx_description
1 polymer ?
#
loop_
_entity_poly.entity_id
_entity_poly.type
_entity_poly.pdbx_seq_one_letter_code
_entity_poly.pdbx_strand_id
1 'polypeptide(L)'
;MNTCLKYILGFLLGSWLFTGCHYADMLDCNDIPRVSFVGVDKNGSDTYDPTTLAASLNFGENLKGDSISCDTMTVRIRLLGAPAGQPLKVSLKSVPVEGWPEAEVSFLNPYVIEDSAYRAILKVVVNRPAERHKEYKADLVFDYANSDVAEGIDTLRHYELTITDEVTLDMLGLYEGDWENYIAPYLGPYSENKARFMIMTLKMMNLSILTYGPGYINRYKPQLVEALEYYNTMNPDNHLKDENGNLISFDPA
;
A
#
# COMPACT_ATOMS: atom_id res chain seq x y z
N MET A 1 -0.59 24.65 -74.59
CA MET A 1 -0.22 24.98 -73.19
C MET A 1 0.54 23.79 -72.63
N ASN A 2 1.80 23.96 -72.43
CA ASN A 2 2.83 22.93 -72.48
C ASN A 2 2.74 21.85 -71.34
N THR A 3 2.88 20.61 -71.75
CA THR A 3 2.94 19.42 -70.94
C THR A 3 3.99 19.54 -69.78
N CYS A 4 5.08 20.26 -70.03
CA CYS A 4 6.12 20.58 -69.03
C CYS A 4 5.60 21.41 -67.85
N LEU A 5 4.66 22.31 -68.04
CA LEU A 5 4.12 23.14 -66.95
C LEU A 5 3.24 22.34 -65.97
N LYS A 6 2.59 21.26 -66.45
CA LYS A 6 1.78 20.36 -65.61
C LYS A 6 2.65 19.51 -64.68
N TYR A 7 3.83 19.09 -65.11
CA TYR A 7 4.76 18.32 -64.29
C TYR A 7 5.47 19.18 -63.25
N ILE A 8 5.76 20.44 -63.57
CA ILE A 8 6.36 21.38 -62.61
C ILE A 8 5.35 21.74 -61.50
N LEU A 9 4.06 21.92 -61.85
CA LEU A 9 3.01 22.22 -60.88
C LEU A 9 2.71 21.01 -59.98
N GLY A 10 2.77 19.79 -60.55
CA GLY A 10 2.61 18.53 -59.77
C GLY A 10 3.76 18.30 -58.80
N PHE A 11 5.00 18.67 -59.18
CA PHE A 11 6.17 18.51 -58.32
C PHE A 11 6.20 19.54 -57.18
N LEU A 12 5.74 20.77 -57.43
CA LEU A 12 5.61 21.80 -56.37
C LEU A 12 4.50 21.51 -55.38
N LEU A 13 3.39 20.88 -55.77
CA LEU A 13 2.33 20.45 -54.88
C LEU A 13 2.70 19.21 -54.06
N GLY A 14 3.54 18.32 -54.62
CA GLY A 14 4.03 17.13 -53.91
C GLY A 14 5.05 17.44 -52.80
N SER A 15 5.83 18.51 -52.95
CA SER A 15 6.86 18.89 -51.95
C SER A 15 6.29 19.55 -50.69
N TRP A 16 5.02 20.01 -50.70
CA TRP A 16 4.37 20.58 -49.51
C TRP A 16 3.75 19.52 -48.58
N LEU A 17 3.73 18.25 -48.98
CA LEU A 17 3.18 17.17 -48.15
C LEU A 17 4.23 16.53 -47.22
N PHE A 18 5.50 16.92 -47.29
CA PHE A 18 6.57 16.38 -46.46
C PHE A 18 6.99 17.27 -45.28
N THR A 19 6.32 18.41 -45.07
CA THR A 19 6.62 19.31 -43.95
C THR A 19 5.71 19.10 -42.75
N GLY A 20 5.36 17.87 -42.42
CA GLY A 20 4.38 17.58 -41.37
C GLY A 20 4.72 16.51 -40.39
N CYS A 21 5.97 16.11 -40.23
CA CYS A 21 6.41 15.42 -39.02
C CYS A 21 7.38 16.34 -38.28
N HIS A 22 6.84 17.25 -37.46
CA HIS A 22 7.60 17.58 -36.26
C HIS A 22 7.75 16.26 -35.51
N TYR A 23 8.89 15.61 -35.63
CA TYR A 23 9.36 14.70 -34.60
C TYR A 23 9.29 15.51 -33.32
N ALA A 24 8.41 15.12 -32.39
CA ALA A 24 8.59 15.48 -30.99
C ALA A 24 10.08 15.28 -30.71
N ASP A 25 10.73 16.32 -30.22
CA ASP A 25 12.17 16.30 -29.95
C ASP A 25 12.55 14.93 -29.42
N MET A 26 13.36 14.19 -30.20
CA MET A 26 13.95 12.99 -29.68
C MET A 26 14.70 13.45 -28.45
N LEU A 27 14.27 12.95 -27.28
CA LEU A 27 14.94 13.21 -26.01
C LEU A 27 16.41 13.02 -26.27
N ASP A 28 17.17 14.12 -26.18
CA ASP A 28 18.61 14.11 -26.38
C ASP A 28 19.15 13.07 -25.42
N CYS A 29 19.98 12.13 -25.88
CA CYS A 29 20.48 11.03 -25.03
C CYS A 29 21.31 11.51 -23.84
N ASN A 30 21.50 12.81 -23.71
CA ASN A 30 22.17 13.50 -22.62
C ASN A 30 21.21 14.11 -21.59
N ASP A 31 19.90 13.99 -21.76
CA ASP A 31 18.96 14.49 -20.76
C ASP A 31 19.05 13.70 -19.45
N ILE A 32 18.93 14.42 -18.35
CA ILE A 32 18.85 13.82 -17.02
C ILE A 32 17.67 12.81 -17.03
N PRO A 33 17.91 11.55 -16.64
CA PRO A 33 16.86 10.54 -16.57
C PRO A 33 15.68 11.03 -15.73
N ARG A 34 14.46 10.79 -16.19
CA ARG A 34 13.23 11.19 -15.51
C ARG A 34 12.65 10.00 -14.76
N VAL A 35 11.97 10.25 -13.66
CA VAL A 35 11.37 9.19 -12.85
C VAL A 35 9.86 9.38 -12.70
N SER A 36 9.13 8.27 -12.69
CA SER A 36 7.70 8.23 -12.39
C SER A 36 7.37 7.04 -11.52
N PHE A 37 6.33 7.16 -10.72
CA PHE A 37 5.72 6.00 -10.07
C PHE A 37 5.08 5.08 -11.09
N VAL A 38 4.95 3.82 -10.73
CA VAL A 38 4.29 2.78 -11.54
C VAL A 38 3.28 2.07 -10.65
N GLY A 39 2.04 2.06 -11.09
CA GLY A 39 0.97 1.31 -10.45
C GLY A 39 1.06 -0.19 -10.75
N VAL A 40 0.22 -0.94 -10.07
CA VAL A 40 0.09 -2.39 -10.27
C VAL A 40 -1.35 -2.70 -10.61
N ASP A 41 -1.59 -3.36 -11.73
CA ASP A 41 -2.92 -3.80 -12.11
C ASP A 41 -3.38 -5.02 -11.28
N LYS A 42 -4.64 -5.42 -11.46
CA LYS A 42 -5.23 -6.58 -10.77
C LYS A 42 -4.53 -7.93 -11.07
N ASN A 43 -3.69 -7.98 -12.09
CA ASN A 43 -2.91 -9.17 -12.47
C ASN A 43 -1.47 -9.11 -11.93
N GLY A 44 -1.12 -8.05 -11.17
CA GLY A 44 0.23 -7.83 -10.64
C GLY A 44 1.20 -7.23 -11.66
N SER A 45 0.72 -6.80 -12.84
CA SER A 45 1.55 -6.19 -13.88
C SER A 45 1.68 -4.69 -13.68
N ASP A 46 2.81 -4.13 -14.09
CA ASP A 46 3.02 -2.68 -14.05
C ASP A 46 2.04 -1.96 -14.98
N THR A 47 1.47 -0.86 -14.49
CA THR A 47 0.57 -0.01 -15.25
C THR A 47 0.91 1.47 -15.08
N TYR A 48 0.58 2.27 -16.07
CA TYR A 48 0.71 3.74 -16.07
C TYR A 48 -0.64 4.44 -15.86
N ASP A 49 -1.62 3.72 -15.34
CA ASP A 49 -2.90 4.30 -14.95
C ASP A 49 -2.72 5.04 -13.61
N PRO A 50 -2.90 6.38 -13.57
CA PRO A 50 -2.78 7.16 -12.35
C PRO A 50 -3.71 6.69 -11.23
N THR A 51 -4.85 6.08 -11.55
CA THR A 51 -5.81 5.58 -10.56
C THR A 51 -5.28 4.38 -9.77
N THR A 52 -4.19 3.77 -10.21
CA THR A 52 -3.52 2.65 -9.53
C THR A 52 -2.34 3.10 -8.65
N LEU A 53 -2.06 4.41 -8.59
CA LEU A 53 -0.99 4.98 -7.78
C LEU A 53 -1.47 5.27 -6.36
N ALA A 54 -2.04 4.24 -5.75
CA ALA A 54 -2.47 4.27 -4.37
C ALA A 54 -2.23 2.91 -3.71
N ALA A 55 -2.01 2.92 -2.41
CA ALA A 55 -2.00 1.71 -1.60
C ALA A 55 -2.65 1.96 -0.25
N SER A 56 -3.22 0.90 0.30
CA SER A 56 -3.76 0.89 1.65
C SER A 56 -2.99 -0.12 2.50
N LEU A 57 -2.69 0.27 3.73
CA LEU A 57 -2.12 -0.60 4.75
C LEU A 57 -2.98 -0.55 5.99
N ASN A 58 -3.51 -1.71 6.40
CA ASN A 58 -4.27 -1.83 7.64
C ASN A 58 -3.47 -2.65 8.66
N PHE A 59 -3.06 -2.01 9.76
CA PHE A 59 -2.35 -2.70 10.84
C PHE A 59 -3.20 -3.76 11.54
N GLY A 60 -4.52 -3.66 11.47
CA GLY A 60 -5.44 -4.67 11.95
C GLY A 60 -5.31 -6.02 11.25
N GLU A 61 -4.84 -6.05 10.00
CA GLU A 61 -4.60 -7.27 9.22
C GLU A 61 -3.32 -8.00 9.60
N ASN A 62 -2.48 -7.44 10.47
CA ASN A 62 -1.21 -8.07 10.79
C ASN A 62 -1.37 -9.15 11.86
N LEU A 63 -0.96 -10.39 11.54
CA LEU A 63 -1.03 -11.53 12.45
C LEU A 63 -0.15 -11.40 13.71
N LYS A 64 0.72 -10.39 13.78
CA LYS A 64 1.50 -10.06 14.97
C LYS A 64 0.72 -9.15 15.94
N GLY A 65 -0.45 -8.68 15.52
CA GLY A 65 -1.33 -7.82 16.32
C GLY A 65 -0.65 -6.53 16.76
N ASP A 66 -0.86 -6.15 18.01
CA ASP A 66 -0.35 -4.89 18.56
C ASP A 66 1.15 -4.90 18.89
N SER A 67 1.85 -6.01 18.64
CA SER A 67 3.30 -6.09 18.90
C SER A 67 4.17 -5.35 17.87
N ILE A 68 3.59 -4.91 16.76
CA ILE A 68 4.30 -4.12 15.73
C ILE A 68 3.89 -2.65 15.80
N SER A 69 4.89 -1.78 15.77
CA SER A 69 4.71 -0.32 15.70
C SER A 69 4.91 0.24 14.29
N CYS A 70 5.48 -0.54 13.38
CA CYS A 70 5.69 -0.15 11.99
C CYS A 70 5.64 -1.37 11.07
N ASP A 71 5.34 -1.12 9.80
CA ASP A 71 5.41 -2.13 8.75
C ASP A 71 6.08 -1.54 7.50
N THR A 72 6.44 -2.39 6.55
CA THR A 72 7.14 -1.99 5.34
C THR A 72 6.28 -2.29 4.12
N MET A 73 6.01 -1.27 3.35
CA MET A 73 5.39 -1.40 2.05
C MET A 73 6.38 -1.14 0.92
N THR A 74 5.99 -1.46 -0.30
CA THR A 74 6.81 -1.25 -1.49
C THR A 74 6.08 -0.38 -2.49
N VAL A 75 6.80 0.58 -3.07
CA VAL A 75 6.36 1.36 -4.21
C VAL A 75 7.25 1.06 -5.40
N ARG A 76 6.67 1.02 -6.59
CA ARG A 76 7.41 0.79 -7.84
C ARG A 76 7.65 2.10 -8.53
N ILE A 77 8.86 2.24 -9.07
CA ILE A 77 9.24 3.39 -9.90
C ILE A 77 9.86 2.92 -11.20
N ARG A 78 9.82 3.79 -12.19
CA ARG A 78 10.45 3.58 -13.48
C ARG A 78 11.19 4.82 -13.94
N LEU A 79 12.37 4.61 -14.52
CA LEU A 79 13.11 5.61 -15.26
C LEU A 79 12.56 5.74 -16.68
N LEU A 80 12.43 6.95 -17.13
CA LEU A 80 12.07 7.34 -18.49
C LEU A 80 13.32 7.89 -19.17
N GLY A 81 13.58 7.43 -20.38
CA GLY A 81 14.79 7.76 -21.12
C GLY A 81 15.78 6.59 -21.19
N ALA A 82 16.99 6.86 -21.60
CA ALA A 82 18.07 5.87 -21.62
C ALA A 82 18.59 5.57 -20.21
N PRO A 83 19.13 4.36 -19.93
CA PRO A 83 19.85 4.09 -18.69
C PRO A 83 21.03 5.06 -18.57
N ALA A 84 21.27 5.54 -17.37
CA ALA A 84 22.31 6.56 -17.15
C ALA A 84 23.75 6.05 -17.32
N GLY A 85 23.96 4.73 -17.44
CA GLY A 85 25.28 4.12 -17.48
C GLY A 85 26.05 4.23 -16.16
N GLN A 86 25.38 4.70 -15.10
CA GLN A 86 25.87 4.80 -13.72
C GLN A 86 24.70 4.69 -12.75
N PRO A 87 24.91 4.25 -11.51
CA PRO A 87 23.87 4.22 -10.49
C PRO A 87 23.31 5.62 -10.23
N LEU A 88 21.96 5.71 -10.09
CA LEU A 88 21.24 6.96 -9.84
C LEU A 88 20.65 6.95 -8.43
N LYS A 89 20.76 8.07 -7.73
CA LYS A 89 20.09 8.27 -6.45
C LYS A 89 18.69 8.84 -6.67
N VAL A 90 17.72 8.26 -5.99
CA VAL A 90 16.34 8.75 -5.94
C VAL A 90 15.93 8.89 -4.49
N SER A 91 15.39 10.04 -4.13
CA SER A 91 14.85 10.31 -2.81
C SER A 91 13.35 10.56 -2.89
N LEU A 92 12.63 10.09 -1.87
CA LEU A 92 11.21 10.33 -1.68
C LEU A 92 11.00 11.23 -0.46
N LYS A 93 9.89 11.92 -0.46
CA LYS A 93 9.34 12.63 0.70
C LYS A 93 7.83 12.44 0.78
N SER A 94 7.28 12.61 1.97
CA SER A 94 5.85 12.65 2.22
C SER A 94 5.34 14.09 2.18
N VAL A 95 4.13 14.27 1.66
CA VAL A 95 3.39 15.52 1.67
C VAL A 95 2.02 15.26 2.31
N PRO A 96 1.54 16.11 3.23
CA PRO A 96 0.22 15.97 3.81
C PRO A 96 -0.88 16.01 2.75
N VAL A 97 -1.92 15.19 2.94
CA VAL A 97 -3.14 15.20 2.12
C VAL A 97 -4.17 16.08 2.81
N GLU A 98 -4.68 17.10 2.11
CA GLU A 98 -5.64 18.06 2.67
C GLU A 98 -6.88 17.37 3.21
N GLY A 99 -7.29 17.75 4.43
CA GLY A 99 -8.47 17.21 5.08
C GLY A 99 -8.28 15.88 5.82
N TRP A 100 -7.07 15.31 5.77
CA TRP A 100 -6.75 14.04 6.45
C TRP A 100 -5.62 14.21 7.46
N PRO A 101 -5.63 13.45 8.57
CA PRO A 101 -4.48 13.36 9.44
C PRO A 101 -3.31 12.74 8.68
N GLU A 102 -2.12 13.27 8.91
CA GLU A 102 -0.91 12.84 8.23
C GLU A 102 -0.47 11.45 8.71
N ALA A 103 -0.22 10.54 7.76
CA ALA A 103 0.40 9.26 8.02
C ALA A 103 1.91 9.44 8.24
N GLU A 104 2.44 8.85 9.30
CA GLU A 104 3.86 8.90 9.61
C GLU A 104 4.63 7.88 8.76
N VAL A 105 5.44 8.39 7.83
CA VAL A 105 6.17 7.60 6.84
C VAL A 105 7.66 7.92 6.92
N SER A 106 8.50 6.88 6.82
CA SER A 106 9.96 7.00 6.82
C SER A 106 10.55 6.35 5.57
N PHE A 107 11.62 6.96 5.06
CA PHE A 107 12.27 6.56 3.82
C PHE A 107 13.71 6.13 4.08
N LEU A 108 14.21 5.18 3.29
CA LEU A 108 15.60 4.74 3.28
C LEU A 108 16.45 5.58 2.31
N ASN A 109 16.17 6.87 2.23
CA ASN A 109 16.82 7.80 1.31
C ASN A 109 18.35 7.88 1.48
N PRO A 110 19.13 8.03 0.38
CA PRO A 110 18.69 7.89 -0.99
C PRO A 110 18.57 6.42 -1.41
N TYR A 111 17.56 6.11 -2.21
CA TYR A 111 17.51 4.81 -2.90
C TYR A 111 18.43 4.84 -4.10
N VAL A 112 19.02 3.71 -4.45
CA VAL A 112 19.93 3.58 -5.60
C VAL A 112 19.25 2.73 -6.67
N ILE A 113 19.17 3.28 -7.88
CA ILE A 113 18.79 2.54 -9.08
C ILE A 113 20.08 2.16 -9.80
N GLU A 114 20.29 0.87 -10.01
CA GLU A 114 21.48 0.35 -10.68
C GLU A 114 21.61 0.86 -12.12
N ASP A 115 22.82 0.93 -12.62
CA ASP A 115 23.20 1.55 -13.90
C ASP A 115 22.45 1.02 -15.14
N SER A 116 22.07 -0.23 -15.14
CA SER A 116 21.32 -0.89 -16.22
C SER A 116 19.83 -1.04 -15.95
N ALA A 117 19.34 -0.60 -14.79
CA ALA A 117 17.95 -0.79 -14.39
C ALA A 117 17.05 0.36 -14.87
N TYR A 118 15.91 0.00 -15.43
CA TYR A 118 14.83 0.93 -15.75
C TYR A 118 13.75 1.00 -14.67
N ARG A 119 13.83 0.13 -13.67
CA ARG A 119 12.81 -0.03 -12.63
C ARG A 119 13.48 -0.27 -11.30
N ALA A 120 12.83 0.21 -10.25
CA ALA A 120 13.20 -0.13 -8.90
C ALA A 120 11.95 -0.33 -8.02
N ILE A 121 12.14 -1.13 -6.98
CA ILE A 121 11.14 -1.31 -5.92
C ILE A 121 11.72 -0.64 -4.68
N LEU A 122 11.07 0.40 -4.23
CA LEU A 122 11.48 1.19 -3.07
C LEU A 122 10.72 0.71 -1.85
N LYS A 123 11.42 0.49 -0.74
CA LYS A 123 10.82 0.14 0.54
C LYS A 123 10.51 1.41 1.31
N VAL A 124 9.28 1.53 1.77
CA VAL A 124 8.80 2.65 2.56
C VAL A 124 8.34 2.09 3.90
N VAL A 125 8.85 2.63 4.99
CA VAL A 125 8.44 2.25 6.34
C VAL A 125 7.28 3.13 6.77
N VAL A 126 6.20 2.50 7.21
CA VAL A 126 4.98 3.16 7.65
C VAL A 126 4.79 2.88 9.13
N ASN A 127 4.60 3.90 9.93
CA ASN A 127 4.31 3.76 11.35
C ASN A 127 2.81 3.51 11.58
N ARG A 128 2.53 2.73 12.64
CA ARG A 128 1.16 2.47 13.06
C ARG A 128 0.48 3.78 13.48
N PRO A 129 -0.78 4.02 13.05
CA PRO A 129 -1.55 5.19 13.46
C PRO A 129 -1.70 5.27 14.99
N ALA A 130 -1.72 6.48 15.52
CA ALA A 130 -1.91 6.71 16.95
C ALA A 130 -3.34 6.38 17.42
N GLU A 131 -4.32 6.58 16.55
CA GLU A 131 -5.74 6.33 16.84
C GLU A 131 -6.27 5.22 15.93
N ARG A 132 -6.95 4.23 16.51
CA ARG A 132 -7.69 3.21 15.77
C ARG A 132 -8.95 3.80 15.14
N HIS A 133 -9.51 3.13 14.15
CA HIS A 133 -10.74 3.52 13.43
C HIS A 133 -10.65 4.90 12.77
N LYS A 134 -9.44 5.34 12.46
CA LYS A 134 -9.19 6.60 11.78
C LYS A 134 -8.26 6.36 10.61
N GLU A 135 -8.61 6.94 9.48
CA GLU A 135 -7.75 6.93 8.31
C GLU A 135 -6.70 8.02 8.41
N TYR A 136 -5.48 7.66 8.10
CA TYR A 136 -4.34 8.56 7.95
C TYR A 136 -3.85 8.49 6.52
N LYS A 137 -3.50 9.63 5.94
CA LYS A 137 -3.04 9.68 4.55
C LYS A 137 -1.70 10.36 4.43
N ALA A 138 -0.95 9.93 3.42
CA ALA A 138 0.26 10.57 2.95
C ALA A 138 0.32 10.52 1.43
N ASP A 139 0.78 11.60 0.82
CA ASP A 139 1.11 11.60 -0.59
C ASP A 139 2.64 11.51 -0.73
N LEU A 140 3.11 10.42 -1.33
CA LEU A 140 4.52 10.22 -1.60
C LEU A 140 4.88 10.93 -2.90
N VAL A 141 5.91 11.76 -2.84
CA VAL A 141 6.43 12.48 -4.01
C VAL A 141 7.95 12.33 -4.09
N PHE A 142 8.51 12.54 -5.28
CA PHE A 142 9.95 12.55 -5.44
C PHE A 142 10.56 13.83 -4.85
N ASP A 143 11.65 13.69 -4.13
CA ASP A 143 12.47 14.80 -3.68
C ASP A 143 13.59 15.05 -4.70
N TYR A 144 13.27 15.79 -5.75
CA TYR A 144 14.18 16.07 -6.87
C TYR A 144 15.42 16.86 -6.45
N ALA A 145 15.34 17.64 -5.37
CA ALA A 145 16.50 18.40 -4.86
C ALA A 145 17.60 17.48 -4.30
N ASN A 146 17.22 16.27 -3.87
CA ASN A 146 18.12 15.26 -3.30
C ASN A 146 18.19 13.99 -4.18
N SER A 147 17.93 14.14 -5.47
CA SER A 147 17.91 13.03 -6.45
C SER A 147 18.75 13.38 -7.68
N ASP A 148 19.27 12.35 -8.35
CA ASP A 148 20.01 12.47 -9.62
C ASP A 148 19.05 12.37 -10.84
N VAL A 149 17.76 12.52 -10.63
CA VAL A 149 16.71 12.36 -11.64
C VAL A 149 15.84 13.61 -11.75
N ALA A 150 15.29 13.82 -12.94
CA ALA A 150 14.35 14.91 -13.21
C ALA A 150 12.88 14.44 -13.12
N GLU A 151 11.97 15.42 -13.18
CA GLU A 151 10.53 15.18 -13.18
C GLU A 151 10.08 14.34 -14.38
N GLY A 152 9.34 13.28 -14.09
CA GLY A 152 8.76 12.40 -15.09
C GLY A 152 7.39 12.87 -15.56
N ILE A 153 6.49 11.92 -15.82
CA ILE A 153 5.11 12.17 -16.27
C ILE A 153 4.33 12.81 -15.12
N ASP A 154 3.70 13.95 -15.37
CA ASP A 154 3.02 14.77 -14.36
C ASP A 154 1.98 13.99 -13.54
N THR A 155 1.14 13.22 -14.21
CA THR A 155 0.09 12.40 -13.58
C THR A 155 0.63 11.20 -12.78
N LEU A 156 1.92 10.91 -12.87
CA LEU A 156 2.57 9.75 -12.23
C LEU A 156 3.64 10.17 -11.20
N ARG A 157 3.54 11.38 -10.66
CA ARG A 157 4.50 11.92 -9.67
C ARG A 157 4.02 11.81 -8.22
N HIS A 158 2.79 11.39 -8.04
CA HIS A 158 2.10 11.27 -6.75
C HIS A 158 1.71 9.82 -6.50
N TYR A 159 1.86 9.37 -5.25
CA TYR A 159 1.43 8.04 -4.83
C TYR A 159 0.76 8.12 -3.47
N GLU A 160 -0.58 7.97 -3.44
CA GLU A 160 -1.36 8.11 -2.22
C GLU A 160 -1.25 6.86 -1.33
N LEU A 161 -0.99 7.07 -0.04
CA LEU A 161 -1.08 6.05 0.99
C LEU A 161 -2.26 6.32 1.89
N THR A 162 -3.04 5.26 2.16
CA THR A 162 -4.07 5.25 3.20
C THR A 162 -3.68 4.23 4.27
N ILE A 163 -3.59 4.68 5.52
CA ILE A 163 -3.16 3.87 6.65
C ILE A 163 -4.27 3.82 7.68
N THR A 164 -4.63 2.61 8.08
CA THR A 164 -5.65 2.34 9.11
C THR A 164 -5.15 1.36 10.15
N ASP A 165 -5.85 1.28 11.27
CA ASP A 165 -5.66 0.24 12.28
C ASP A 165 -7.04 -0.16 12.83
N GLU A 166 -7.71 -1.07 12.15
CA GLU A 166 -9.03 -1.55 12.54
C GLU A 166 -9.19 -3.05 12.23
N VAL A 167 -10.01 -3.73 12.99
CA VAL A 167 -10.45 -5.10 12.71
C VAL A 167 -11.96 -5.12 12.59
N THR A 168 -12.43 -5.40 11.37
CA THR A 168 -13.87 -5.50 11.06
C THR A 168 -14.31 -6.94 10.98
N LEU A 169 -15.62 -7.20 11.12
CA LEU A 169 -16.17 -8.55 10.96
C LEU A 169 -15.90 -9.11 9.57
N ASP A 170 -15.96 -8.28 8.54
CA ASP A 170 -15.68 -8.70 7.16
C ASP A 170 -14.24 -9.22 6.99
N MET A 171 -13.25 -8.54 7.59
CA MET A 171 -11.86 -9.01 7.61
C MET A 171 -11.71 -10.37 8.31
N LEU A 172 -12.55 -10.63 9.31
CA LEU A 172 -12.61 -11.91 10.02
C LEU A 172 -13.35 -12.99 9.22
N GLY A 173 -13.89 -12.66 8.05
CA GLY A 173 -14.73 -13.54 7.25
C GLY A 173 -16.08 -13.81 7.90
N LEU A 174 -16.60 -12.90 8.72
CA LEU A 174 -17.83 -13.00 9.47
C LEU A 174 -18.87 -12.01 8.94
N TYR A 175 -20.11 -12.42 8.91
CA TYR A 175 -21.26 -11.54 8.63
C TYR A 175 -21.81 -10.94 9.92
N GLU A 176 -22.64 -9.90 9.77
CA GLU A 176 -23.38 -9.33 10.88
C GLU A 176 -24.22 -10.41 11.59
N GLY A 177 -24.08 -10.49 12.92
CA GLY A 177 -24.75 -11.50 13.74
C GLY A 177 -24.03 -12.86 13.86
N ASP A 178 -23.00 -13.13 13.05
CA ASP A 178 -22.28 -14.41 13.14
C ASP A 178 -21.61 -14.60 14.49
N TRP A 179 -21.03 -13.54 15.02
CA TRP A 179 -20.36 -13.61 16.31
C TRP A 179 -21.37 -13.94 17.43
N GLU A 180 -22.47 -13.22 17.49
CA GLU A 180 -23.50 -13.37 18.52
C GLU A 180 -24.18 -14.73 18.46
N ASN A 181 -24.46 -15.23 17.24
CA ASN A 181 -25.20 -16.46 17.05
C ASN A 181 -24.35 -17.73 17.18
N TYR A 182 -23.09 -17.67 16.76
CA TYR A 182 -22.26 -18.89 16.64
C TYR A 182 -21.02 -18.88 17.54
N ILE A 183 -20.43 -17.72 17.85
CA ILE A 183 -19.16 -17.63 18.57
C ILE A 183 -19.38 -17.22 20.03
N ALA A 184 -20.18 -16.19 20.29
CA ALA A 184 -20.41 -15.67 21.63
C ALA A 184 -20.96 -16.71 22.63
N PRO A 185 -21.83 -17.67 22.24
CA PRO A 185 -22.27 -18.73 23.17
C PRO A 185 -21.17 -19.59 23.76
N TYR A 186 -19.96 -19.53 23.22
CA TYR A 186 -18.82 -20.36 23.65
C TYR A 186 -17.60 -19.54 24.08
N LEU A 187 -17.38 -18.37 23.47
CA LEU A 187 -16.20 -17.53 23.69
C LEU A 187 -16.54 -16.15 24.28
N GLY A 188 -17.84 -15.91 24.59
CA GLY A 188 -18.30 -14.64 25.14
C GLY A 188 -18.47 -13.53 24.09
N PRO A 189 -18.92 -12.33 24.51
CA PRO A 189 -19.27 -11.24 23.61
C PRO A 189 -18.10 -10.78 22.73
N TYR A 190 -18.44 -10.20 21.59
CA TYR A 190 -17.46 -9.59 20.69
C TYR A 190 -16.78 -8.39 21.35
N SER A 191 -15.49 -8.27 21.12
CA SER A 191 -14.76 -7.02 21.19
C SER A 191 -13.61 -7.07 20.18
N GLU A 192 -13.22 -5.94 19.66
CA GLU A 192 -12.11 -5.87 18.70
C GLU A 192 -10.81 -6.35 19.33
N ASN A 193 -10.53 -5.94 20.57
CA ASN A 193 -9.34 -6.39 21.29
C ASN A 193 -9.31 -7.91 21.47
N LYS A 194 -10.47 -8.53 21.71
CA LYS A 194 -10.58 -10.01 21.76
C LYS A 194 -10.30 -10.62 20.38
N ALA A 195 -10.88 -10.07 19.32
CA ALA A 195 -10.62 -10.54 17.95
C ALA A 195 -9.15 -10.41 17.57
N ARG A 196 -8.49 -9.28 17.86
CA ARG A 196 -7.06 -9.07 17.67
C ARG A 196 -6.21 -10.10 18.42
N PHE A 197 -6.56 -10.36 19.66
CA PHE A 197 -5.89 -11.37 20.45
C PHE A 197 -6.05 -12.78 19.87
N MET A 198 -7.25 -13.11 19.37
CA MET A 198 -7.52 -14.39 18.70
C MET A 198 -6.72 -14.51 17.39
N ILE A 199 -6.70 -13.49 16.55
CA ILE A 199 -5.90 -13.44 15.32
C ILE A 199 -4.42 -13.70 15.62
N MET A 200 -3.88 -12.99 16.60
CA MET A 200 -2.47 -13.12 17.01
C MET A 200 -2.16 -14.51 17.57
N THR A 201 -3.05 -15.05 18.39
CA THR A 201 -2.85 -16.36 19.04
C THR A 201 -3.00 -17.51 18.07
N LEU A 202 -4.04 -17.49 17.25
CA LEU A 202 -4.35 -18.56 16.30
C LEU A 202 -3.56 -18.45 14.99
N LYS A 203 -2.92 -17.31 14.73
CA LYS A 203 -2.24 -16.99 13.45
C LYS A 203 -3.18 -17.12 12.25
N MET A 204 -4.44 -16.72 12.45
CA MET A 204 -5.49 -16.76 11.44
C MET A 204 -6.22 -15.42 11.41
N MET A 205 -6.33 -14.79 10.24
CA MET A 205 -7.18 -13.62 10.06
C MET A 205 -8.65 -14.04 9.92
N ASN A 206 -8.93 -15.02 9.10
CA ASN A 206 -10.28 -15.50 8.86
C ASN A 206 -10.73 -16.45 9.98
N LEU A 207 -11.73 -16.02 10.75
CA LEU A 207 -12.32 -16.76 11.86
C LEU A 207 -13.65 -17.46 11.49
N SER A 208 -14.07 -17.42 10.21
CA SER A 208 -15.34 -18.03 9.77
C SER A 208 -15.46 -19.52 10.10
N ILE A 209 -14.32 -20.22 10.22
CA ILE A 209 -14.29 -21.62 10.64
C ILE A 209 -14.99 -21.86 12.01
N LEU A 210 -15.03 -20.84 12.87
CA LEU A 210 -15.66 -20.92 14.19
C LEU A 210 -17.19 -20.93 14.10
N THR A 211 -17.78 -20.50 12.98
CA THR A 211 -19.23 -20.53 12.76
C THR A 211 -19.74 -21.92 12.33
N TYR A 212 -18.83 -22.84 11.96
CA TYR A 212 -19.21 -24.19 11.51
C TYR A 212 -19.65 -25.14 12.63
N GLY A 213 -19.60 -24.68 13.87
CA GLY A 213 -20.16 -25.38 15.00
C GLY A 213 -19.20 -25.57 16.19
N PRO A 214 -19.74 -26.08 17.31
CA PRO A 214 -19.01 -26.14 18.59
C PRO A 214 -17.73 -26.99 18.53
N GLY A 215 -17.64 -27.95 17.64
CA GLY A 215 -16.44 -28.78 17.48
C GLY A 215 -15.20 -27.99 17.08
N TYR A 216 -15.36 -26.99 16.23
CA TYR A 216 -14.26 -26.12 15.83
C TYR A 216 -13.85 -25.16 16.97
N ILE A 217 -14.84 -24.59 17.66
CA ILE A 217 -14.59 -23.71 18.80
C ILE A 217 -13.86 -24.46 19.90
N ASN A 218 -14.34 -25.66 20.26
CA ASN A 218 -13.73 -26.49 21.30
C ASN A 218 -12.28 -26.91 20.98
N ARG A 219 -11.92 -26.93 19.69
CA ARG A 219 -10.55 -27.18 19.25
C ARG A 219 -9.61 -26.00 19.58
N TYR A 220 -10.08 -24.76 19.43
CA TYR A 220 -9.24 -23.57 19.56
C TYR A 220 -9.36 -22.91 20.95
N LYS A 221 -10.49 -23.08 21.65
CA LYS A 221 -10.71 -22.46 22.96
C LYS A 221 -9.62 -22.74 23.98
N PRO A 222 -9.11 -23.99 24.17
CA PRO A 222 -8.04 -24.24 25.12
C PRO A 222 -6.77 -23.43 24.86
N GLN A 223 -6.39 -23.28 23.58
CA GLN A 223 -5.23 -22.48 23.16
C GLN A 223 -5.44 -20.99 23.48
N LEU A 224 -6.65 -20.47 23.27
CA LEU A 224 -6.99 -19.07 23.57
C LEU A 224 -6.97 -18.80 25.08
N VAL A 225 -7.51 -19.71 25.88
CA VAL A 225 -7.51 -19.58 27.35
C VAL A 225 -6.07 -19.63 27.91
N GLU A 226 -5.27 -20.60 27.49
CA GLU A 226 -3.88 -20.71 27.90
C GLU A 226 -3.06 -19.48 27.53
N ALA A 227 -3.24 -18.99 26.30
CA ALA A 227 -2.55 -17.78 25.84
C ALA A 227 -2.96 -16.54 26.62
N LEU A 228 -4.25 -16.41 26.97
CA LEU A 228 -4.76 -15.29 27.77
C LEU A 228 -4.22 -15.34 29.22
N GLU A 229 -4.20 -16.51 29.84
CA GLU A 229 -3.62 -16.71 31.18
C GLU A 229 -2.13 -16.35 31.16
N TYR A 230 -1.39 -16.80 30.15
CA TYR A 230 0.02 -16.45 29.99
C TYR A 230 0.21 -14.94 29.81
N TYR A 231 -0.58 -14.30 28.92
CA TYR A 231 -0.52 -12.86 28.71
C TYR A 231 -0.75 -12.09 30.03
N ASN A 232 -1.81 -12.43 30.76
CA ASN A 232 -2.17 -11.75 32.00
C ASN A 232 -1.14 -12.01 33.13
N THR A 233 -0.52 -13.18 33.17
CA THR A 233 0.58 -13.49 34.10
C THR A 233 1.83 -12.63 33.80
N MET A 234 2.15 -12.45 32.54
CA MET A 234 3.29 -11.62 32.12
C MET A 234 3.02 -10.11 32.23
N ASN A 235 1.75 -9.70 32.31
CA ASN A 235 1.31 -8.31 32.41
C ASN A 235 0.37 -8.12 33.64
N PRO A 236 0.86 -8.30 34.89
CA PRO A 236 -0.01 -8.32 36.07
C PRO A 236 -0.74 -6.99 36.33
N ASP A 237 -0.14 -5.86 35.94
CA ASP A 237 -0.75 -4.53 36.06
C ASP A 237 -1.56 -4.11 34.86
N ASN A 238 -1.50 -4.88 33.75
CA ASN A 238 -2.15 -4.55 32.49
C ASN A 238 -2.74 -5.80 31.82
N HIS A 239 -3.70 -6.43 32.51
CA HIS A 239 -4.45 -7.55 31.95
C HIS A 239 -5.17 -7.12 30.65
N LEU A 240 -5.38 -8.07 29.77
CA LEU A 240 -6.06 -7.80 28.50
C LEU A 240 -7.52 -7.39 28.74
N LYS A 241 -7.90 -6.23 28.17
CA LYS A 241 -9.23 -5.61 28.32
C LYS A 241 -9.84 -5.33 26.95
N ASP A 242 -11.17 -5.31 26.95
CA ASP A 242 -11.94 -4.80 25.83
C ASP A 242 -11.86 -3.26 25.71
N GLU A 243 -12.52 -2.69 24.73
CA GLU A 243 -12.58 -1.24 24.48
C GLU A 243 -13.29 -0.45 25.59
N ASN A 244 -14.07 -1.14 26.41
CA ASN A 244 -14.80 -0.57 27.55
C ASN A 244 -14.03 -0.72 28.87
N GLY A 245 -12.84 -1.35 28.86
CA GLY A 245 -12.02 -1.58 30.03
C GLY A 245 -12.38 -2.84 30.83
N ASN A 246 -13.32 -3.67 30.34
CA ASN A 246 -13.64 -4.95 30.99
C ASN A 246 -12.58 -6.00 30.65
N LEU A 247 -12.33 -6.91 31.60
CA LEU A 247 -11.40 -8.02 31.37
C LEU A 247 -11.96 -8.94 30.27
N ILE A 248 -11.09 -9.28 29.33
CA ILE A 248 -11.42 -10.29 28.30
C ILE A 248 -11.43 -11.66 28.96
N SER A 249 -12.45 -12.47 28.67
CA SER A 249 -12.48 -13.90 28.94
C SER A 249 -12.95 -14.66 27.69
N PHE A 250 -12.68 -15.95 27.66
CA PHE A 250 -13.21 -16.87 26.64
C PHE A 250 -14.30 -17.80 27.25
N ASP A 251 -15.02 -17.30 28.23
CA ASP A 251 -16.13 -17.99 28.84
C ASP A 251 -17.47 -17.52 28.22
N PRO A 252 -18.48 -18.39 28.17
CA PRO A 252 -19.83 -18.00 27.78
C PRO A 252 -20.33 -16.84 28.65
N ALA A 253 -21.15 -15.99 28.07
CA ALA A 253 -21.82 -14.91 28.79
C ALA A 253 -22.92 -15.46 29.71
#